data_87f2cea1d7e029ccd564a58fff1a0f13
#
_entry.id   87f2cea1d7e029ccd564a58fff1a0f13
#
_cell.length_a   1.000
_cell.length_b   1.000
_cell.length_c   1.000
_cell.angle_alpha   90.00
_cell.angle_beta   90.00
_cell.angle_gamma   90.00
#
_symmetry.space_group_name_H-M   'P 1'
#
loop_
_entity.id
_entity.type
_entity.pdbx_description
1 polymer ?
#
loop_
_entity_poly.entity_id
_entity_poly.type
_entity_poly.pdbx_seq_one_letter_code
_entity_poly.pdbx_strand_id
1 'polypeptide(L)'
;MVEKSLMNNIMKRIIYTILTMVVLGTMMYSCKKDGYFVGGDLHNPKINLTTYDWLKSNKDGVFDTVIMLIDKAGVKDKINKQGITFFAPTDYDIYNYVQARSIAMQRIDPEKKWTVDSMIKYELPRFADSIDMYIVNQTLPNDLLTENGTKYKNAKGKDVVVSYEPTDDPNLGYNEASSVRPRIVYFSYLFQALGNNVPASDIVLPVGIRTRVQTSNAQTTTGVVHVLNNSHILFFYR
;
A
#
# COMPACT_ATOMS: atom_id res chain seq x y z
N MET A 1 -44.59 43.45 -37.11
CA MET A 1 -44.05 43.46 -35.72
C MET A 1 -44.07 42.08 -35.04
N VAL A 2 -45.06 41.23 -35.33
CA VAL A 2 -45.26 39.89 -34.75
C VAL A 2 -44.17 38.89 -35.19
N GLU A 3 -43.77 38.87 -36.46
CA GLU A 3 -42.76 37.94 -37.01
C GLU A 3 -41.36 38.07 -36.37
N LYS A 4 -40.93 39.28 -36.11
CA LYS A 4 -39.63 39.54 -35.46
C LYS A 4 -39.57 39.02 -34.00
N SER A 5 -40.73 39.06 -33.30
CA SER A 5 -40.85 38.57 -31.94
C SER A 5 -40.81 37.00 -31.90
N LEU A 6 -41.48 36.39 -32.89
CA LEU A 6 -41.54 34.93 -32.98
C LEU A 6 -40.15 34.35 -33.31
N MET A 7 -39.43 34.96 -34.22
CA MET A 7 -38.04 34.56 -34.63
C MET A 7 -37.07 34.71 -33.47
N ASN A 8 -37.19 35.76 -32.64
CA ASN A 8 -36.36 36.00 -31.48
C ASN A 8 -36.60 34.96 -30.38
N ASN A 9 -37.84 34.49 -30.22
CA ASN A 9 -38.19 33.44 -29.24
C ASN A 9 -37.71 32.05 -29.68
N ILE A 10 -37.76 31.76 -30.98
CA ILE A 10 -37.24 30.51 -31.54
C ILE A 10 -35.70 30.49 -31.42
N MET A 11 -35.00 31.58 -31.75
CA MET A 11 -33.55 31.69 -31.60
C MET A 11 -33.09 31.52 -30.14
N LYS A 12 -33.78 32.12 -29.17
CA LYS A 12 -33.52 31.96 -27.74
C LYS A 12 -33.67 30.49 -27.31
N ARG A 13 -34.72 29.81 -27.74
CA ARG A 13 -34.96 28.37 -27.43
C ARG A 13 -33.82 27.49 -27.99
N ILE A 14 -33.39 27.76 -29.23
CA ILE A 14 -32.26 27.03 -29.84
C ILE A 14 -30.97 27.25 -29.06
N ILE A 15 -30.69 28.49 -28.68
CA ILE A 15 -29.45 28.81 -27.88
C ILE A 15 -29.51 28.12 -26.52
N TYR A 16 -30.64 28.11 -25.81
CA TYR A 16 -30.76 27.40 -24.54
C TYR A 16 -30.61 25.89 -24.68
N THR A 17 -31.15 25.30 -25.77
CA THR A 17 -31.02 23.85 -26.01
C THR A 17 -29.57 23.48 -26.31
N ILE A 18 -28.84 24.28 -27.09
CA ILE A 18 -27.40 24.07 -27.38
C ILE A 18 -26.59 24.24 -26.09
N LEU A 19 -26.86 25.25 -25.28
CA LEU A 19 -26.18 25.48 -24.02
C LEU A 19 -26.38 24.35 -23.03
N THR A 20 -27.62 23.80 -22.97
CA THR A 20 -27.93 22.63 -22.12
C THR A 20 -27.23 21.38 -22.60
N MET A 21 -27.14 21.14 -23.91
CA MET A 21 -26.38 20.01 -24.47
C MET A 21 -24.87 20.12 -24.19
N VAL A 22 -24.31 21.34 -24.25
CA VAL A 22 -22.89 21.55 -23.93
C VAL A 22 -22.60 21.30 -22.46
N VAL A 23 -23.48 21.75 -21.56
CA VAL A 23 -23.34 21.50 -20.12
C VAL A 23 -23.53 20.02 -19.76
N LEU A 24 -24.47 19.31 -20.39
CA LEU A 24 -24.58 17.85 -20.21
C LEU A 24 -23.37 17.10 -20.81
N GLY A 25 -22.83 17.56 -21.92
CA GLY A 25 -21.63 16.97 -22.55
C GLY A 25 -20.38 17.11 -21.70
N THR A 26 -20.22 18.22 -20.95
CA THR A 26 -19.07 18.44 -20.07
C THR A 26 -19.13 17.61 -18.77
N MET A 27 -20.35 17.22 -18.31
CA MET A 27 -20.49 16.35 -17.14
C MET A 27 -20.10 14.89 -17.40
N MET A 28 -20.03 14.46 -18.67
CA MET A 28 -19.62 13.10 -19.05
C MET A 28 -18.08 12.93 -19.13
N TYR A 29 -17.30 14.01 -19.04
CA TYR A 29 -15.84 13.96 -19.04
C TYR A 29 -15.22 13.87 -17.63
N SER A 30 -16.02 13.85 -16.58
CA SER A 30 -15.54 13.69 -15.21
C SER A 30 -15.50 12.22 -14.85
N CYS A 31 -14.32 11.78 -14.43
CA CYS A 31 -13.92 10.46 -13.93
C CYS A 31 -13.41 9.47 -14.98
N LYS A 32 -12.23 9.73 -15.54
CA LYS A 32 -11.26 8.64 -15.65
C LYS A 32 -10.70 8.41 -14.23
N LYS A 33 -11.30 7.51 -13.49
CA LYS A 33 -10.60 6.83 -12.39
C LYS A 33 -9.55 5.95 -13.04
N ASP A 34 -8.31 6.44 -13.10
CA ASP A 34 -7.17 5.57 -13.37
C ASP A 34 -7.15 4.49 -12.29
N GLY A 35 -7.21 3.23 -12.76
CA GLY A 35 -7.41 2.02 -12.02
C GLY A 35 -6.81 1.92 -10.62
N TYR A 36 -7.61 2.19 -9.62
CA TYR A 36 -7.47 1.54 -8.33
C TYR A 36 -7.78 0.06 -8.55
N PHE A 37 -6.84 -0.81 -8.23
CA PHE A 37 -6.96 -2.26 -8.41
C PHE A 37 -8.17 -2.80 -7.65
N VAL A 38 -9.33 -2.85 -8.30
CA VAL A 38 -10.49 -3.61 -7.84
C VAL A 38 -10.29 -5.02 -8.39
N GLY A 39 -10.15 -6.00 -7.51
CA GLY A 39 -9.97 -7.40 -7.89
C GLY A 39 -11.08 -7.86 -8.83
N GLY A 40 -10.73 -8.39 -9.99
CA GLY A 40 -11.69 -8.94 -10.95
C GLY A 40 -11.15 -9.20 -12.35
N ASP A 41 -10.16 -8.49 -12.82
CA ASP A 41 -9.49 -8.81 -14.08
C ASP A 41 -8.26 -9.71 -13.85
N LEU A 42 -7.99 -10.59 -14.80
CA LEU A 42 -6.73 -11.34 -14.91
C LEU A 42 -5.57 -10.33 -15.10
N HIS A 43 -5.27 -9.62 -14.02
CA HIS A 43 -4.23 -8.61 -14.05
C HIS A 43 -2.90 -9.33 -14.20
N ASN A 44 -2.16 -8.99 -15.26
CA ASN A 44 -0.81 -9.51 -15.42
C ASN A 44 0.06 -8.93 -14.28
N PRO A 45 0.44 -9.72 -13.28
CA PRO A 45 1.22 -9.23 -12.16
C PRO A 45 2.66 -8.87 -12.54
N LYS A 46 3.09 -9.22 -13.77
CA LYS A 46 4.46 -9.03 -14.24
C LYS A 46 4.72 -7.58 -14.62
N ILE A 47 5.75 -7.01 -14.03
CA ILE A 47 6.16 -5.61 -14.17
C ILE A 47 7.59 -5.58 -14.68
N ASN A 48 7.82 -4.92 -15.82
CA ASN A 48 9.15 -4.79 -16.42
C ASN A 48 9.94 -3.61 -15.82
N LEU A 49 9.98 -3.54 -14.49
CA LEU A 49 10.75 -2.57 -13.71
C LEU A 49 11.40 -3.30 -12.53
N THR A 50 12.50 -2.75 -12.00
CA THR A 50 13.04 -3.21 -10.72
C THR A 50 12.08 -2.84 -9.57
N THR A 51 12.23 -3.45 -8.41
CA THR A 51 11.44 -3.09 -7.22
C THR A 51 11.52 -1.59 -6.91
N TYR A 52 12.71 -1.02 -6.88
CA TYR A 52 12.89 0.42 -6.63
C TYR A 52 12.23 1.29 -7.70
N ASP A 53 12.43 0.96 -8.99
CA ASP A 53 11.89 1.77 -10.08
C ASP A 53 10.35 1.67 -10.14
N TRP A 54 9.78 0.52 -9.78
CA TRP A 54 8.33 0.35 -9.65
C TRP A 54 7.75 1.23 -8.53
N LEU A 55 8.34 1.22 -7.33
CA LEU A 55 7.91 2.10 -6.25
C LEU A 55 8.01 3.58 -6.66
N LYS A 56 9.13 3.96 -7.30
CA LYS A 56 9.37 5.32 -7.76
C LYS A 56 8.43 5.76 -8.89
N SER A 57 7.89 4.82 -9.66
CA SER A 57 6.95 5.10 -10.75
C SER A 57 5.52 5.40 -10.27
N ASN A 58 5.24 5.21 -8.98
CA ASN A 58 3.94 5.51 -8.40
C ASN A 58 3.66 7.02 -8.48
N LYS A 59 2.51 7.37 -9.08
CA LYS A 59 2.12 8.77 -9.32
C LYS A 59 1.28 9.36 -8.19
N ASP A 60 0.83 8.53 -7.27
CA ASP A 60 -0.05 8.94 -6.16
C ASP A 60 0.74 9.43 -4.94
N GLY A 61 2.07 9.49 -5.04
CA GLY A 61 2.95 9.94 -3.97
C GLY A 61 2.97 9.05 -2.73
N VAL A 62 2.60 7.78 -2.88
CA VAL A 62 2.47 6.84 -1.74
C VAL A 62 3.83 6.40 -1.19
N PHE A 63 4.90 6.58 -1.96
CA PHE A 63 6.26 6.12 -1.64
C PHE A 63 7.32 7.22 -1.68
N ASP A 64 6.96 8.49 -1.81
CA ASP A 64 7.93 9.59 -2.01
C ASP A 64 8.90 9.69 -0.83
N THR A 65 8.39 9.63 0.40
CA THR A 65 9.20 9.67 1.62
C THR A 65 9.97 8.36 1.81
N VAL A 66 9.36 7.23 1.48
CA VAL A 66 10.04 5.91 1.53
C VAL A 66 11.23 5.89 0.59
N ILE A 67 11.05 6.31 -0.66
CA ILE A 67 12.13 6.39 -1.68
C ILE A 67 13.22 7.35 -1.24
N MET A 68 12.85 8.53 -0.73
CA MET A 68 13.83 9.49 -0.20
C MET A 68 14.67 8.89 0.94
N LEU A 69 14.05 8.14 1.86
CA LEU A 69 14.79 7.48 2.95
C LEU A 69 15.66 6.33 2.43
N ILE A 70 15.20 5.56 1.45
CA ILE A 70 16.00 4.50 0.79
C ILE A 70 17.24 5.09 0.13
N ASP A 71 17.08 6.22 -0.58
CA ASP A 71 18.20 6.90 -1.26
C ASP A 71 19.20 7.47 -0.24
N LYS A 72 18.72 8.19 0.78
CA LYS A 72 19.58 8.77 1.81
C LYS A 72 20.31 7.71 2.66
N ALA A 73 19.67 6.58 2.90
CA ALA A 73 20.24 5.47 3.65
C ALA A 73 21.15 4.55 2.79
N GLY A 74 21.15 4.73 1.47
CA GLY A 74 21.95 3.92 0.55
C GLY A 74 21.54 2.45 0.47
N VAL A 75 20.25 2.15 0.65
CA VAL A 75 19.74 0.76 0.76
C VAL A 75 18.98 0.28 -0.48
N LYS A 76 19.07 1.01 -1.59
CA LYS A 76 18.45 0.64 -2.86
C LYS A 76 18.79 -0.79 -3.30
N ASP A 77 20.03 -1.21 -3.16
CA ASP A 77 20.48 -2.54 -3.58
C ASP A 77 19.84 -3.66 -2.73
N LYS A 78 19.51 -3.39 -1.48
CA LYS A 78 18.82 -4.37 -0.62
C LYS A 78 17.45 -4.74 -1.17
N ILE A 79 16.66 -3.74 -1.57
CA ILE A 79 15.30 -3.94 -2.11
C ILE A 79 15.30 -4.37 -3.58
N ASN A 80 16.40 -4.17 -4.30
CA ASN A 80 16.61 -4.62 -5.68
C ASN A 80 17.37 -5.96 -5.80
N LYS A 81 17.68 -6.59 -4.67
CA LYS A 81 18.29 -7.93 -4.68
C LYS A 81 17.41 -8.92 -5.44
N GLN A 82 18.02 -9.76 -6.27
CA GLN A 82 17.30 -10.77 -7.03
C GLN A 82 16.71 -11.85 -6.13
N GLY A 83 15.50 -12.28 -6.47
CA GLY A 83 14.84 -13.43 -5.83
C GLY A 83 14.29 -13.15 -4.43
N ILE A 84 13.99 -11.91 -4.10
CA ILE A 84 13.40 -11.53 -2.82
C ILE A 84 11.90 -11.24 -2.92
N THR A 85 11.25 -11.19 -1.76
CA THR A 85 9.97 -10.52 -1.58
C THR A 85 10.17 -9.32 -0.66
N PHE A 86 9.71 -8.16 -1.11
CA PHE A 86 9.71 -6.93 -0.34
C PHE A 86 8.30 -6.54 0.09
N PHE A 87 8.07 -6.49 1.40
CA PHE A 87 6.84 -5.97 2.01
C PHE A 87 6.99 -4.47 2.18
N ALA A 88 6.63 -3.72 1.14
CA ALA A 88 6.91 -2.28 1.05
C ALA A 88 6.05 -1.48 2.04
N PRO A 89 6.66 -0.74 2.98
CA PRO A 89 5.95 0.26 3.75
C PRO A 89 5.58 1.46 2.84
N THR A 90 4.60 2.25 3.29
CA THR A 90 4.13 3.45 2.63
C THR A 90 4.56 4.72 3.38
N ASP A 91 4.34 5.88 2.80
CA ASP A 91 4.54 7.17 3.47
C ASP A 91 3.64 7.33 4.70
N TYR A 92 2.45 6.69 4.68
CA TYR A 92 1.56 6.64 5.86
C TYR A 92 2.19 5.89 7.03
N ASP A 93 2.96 4.83 6.77
CA ASP A 93 3.62 4.05 7.81
C ASP A 93 4.74 4.86 8.49
N ILE A 94 5.43 5.68 7.70
CA ILE A 94 6.42 6.66 8.20
C ILE A 94 5.71 7.73 9.02
N TYR A 95 4.60 8.28 8.51
CA TYR A 95 3.80 9.27 9.23
C TYR A 95 3.33 8.72 10.57
N ASN A 96 2.76 7.51 10.62
CA ASN A 96 2.31 6.86 11.84
C ASN A 96 3.47 6.70 12.84
N TYR A 97 4.65 6.32 12.38
CA TYR A 97 5.84 6.24 13.21
C TYR A 97 6.25 7.60 13.77
N VAL A 98 6.31 8.61 12.92
CA VAL A 98 6.66 9.99 13.33
C VAL A 98 5.68 10.52 14.37
N GLN A 99 4.38 10.28 14.19
CA GLN A 99 3.36 10.65 15.17
C GLN A 99 3.54 9.91 16.50
N ALA A 100 3.74 8.59 16.48
CA ALA A 100 3.97 7.81 17.69
C ALA A 100 5.23 8.28 18.45
N ARG A 101 6.31 8.59 17.74
CA ARG A 101 7.54 9.15 18.32
C ARG A 101 7.32 10.55 18.90
N SER A 102 6.57 11.41 18.21
CA SER A 102 6.23 12.74 18.70
C SER A 102 5.44 12.66 20.01
N ILE A 103 4.42 11.81 20.08
CA ILE A 103 3.62 11.59 21.31
C ILE A 103 4.51 11.10 22.45
N ALA A 104 5.42 10.16 22.19
CA ALA A 104 6.34 9.65 23.20
C ALA A 104 7.28 10.75 23.73
N MET A 105 7.77 11.63 22.86
CA MET A 105 8.64 12.74 23.27
C MET A 105 7.89 13.85 24.03
N GLN A 106 6.67 14.17 23.58
CA GLN A 106 5.83 15.20 24.23
C GLN A 106 5.39 14.83 25.64
N ARG A 107 5.40 13.56 26.01
CA ARG A 107 5.20 13.11 27.40
C ARG A 107 6.32 13.58 28.33
N ILE A 108 7.52 13.84 27.77
CA ILE A 108 8.71 14.28 28.52
C ILE A 108 8.87 15.80 28.42
N ASP A 109 8.66 16.33 27.21
CA ASP A 109 8.79 17.75 26.88
C ASP A 109 7.73 18.12 25.84
N PRO A 110 6.65 18.84 26.22
CA PRO A 110 5.52 19.14 25.36
C PRO A 110 5.89 19.93 24.08
N GLU A 111 6.98 20.66 24.08
CA GLU A 111 7.43 21.46 22.95
C GLU A 111 8.18 20.61 21.88
N LYS A 112 8.60 19.41 22.24
CA LYS A 112 9.36 18.55 21.30
C LYS A 112 8.43 17.83 20.33
N LYS A 113 8.83 17.88 19.06
CA LYS A 113 8.19 17.12 17.96
C LYS A 113 9.24 16.26 17.26
N TRP A 114 8.83 15.05 16.88
CA TRP A 114 9.60 14.20 15.98
C TRP A 114 9.11 14.42 14.56
N THR A 115 10.03 14.50 13.60
CA THR A 115 9.72 14.77 12.19
C THR A 115 10.49 13.82 11.29
N VAL A 116 10.19 13.79 9.99
CA VAL A 116 10.98 13.04 9.01
C VAL A 116 12.44 13.55 8.99
N ASP A 117 12.66 14.87 9.15
CA ASP A 117 14.02 15.41 9.28
C ASP A 117 14.73 14.90 10.52
N SER A 118 13.99 14.67 11.61
CA SER A 118 14.56 14.04 12.82
C SER A 118 14.98 12.59 12.53
N MET A 119 14.17 11.84 11.77
CA MET A 119 14.55 10.48 11.33
C MET A 119 15.83 10.52 10.48
N ILE A 120 15.90 11.42 9.51
CA ILE A 120 17.08 11.55 8.63
C ILE A 120 18.32 11.89 9.46
N LYS A 121 18.20 12.79 10.42
CA LYS A 121 19.32 13.27 11.23
C LYS A 121 19.79 12.24 12.25
N TYR A 122 18.88 11.50 12.89
CA TYR A 122 19.17 10.70 14.08
C TYR A 122 18.93 9.20 13.91
N GLU A 123 18.09 8.79 12.95
CA GLU A 123 17.69 7.39 12.81
C GLU A 123 17.93 6.81 11.41
N LEU A 124 18.65 7.51 10.53
CA LEU A 124 18.95 6.99 9.19
C LEU A 124 19.72 5.64 9.23
N PRO A 125 20.72 5.42 10.11
CA PRO A 125 21.35 4.11 10.27
C PRO A 125 20.38 3.04 10.76
N ARG A 126 19.43 3.39 11.63
CA ARG A 126 18.34 2.49 12.07
C ARG A 126 17.44 2.12 10.92
N PHE A 127 17.07 3.07 10.06
CA PHE A 127 16.28 2.79 8.86
C PHE A 127 17.02 1.83 7.93
N ALA A 128 18.31 2.09 7.67
CA ALA A 128 19.16 1.24 6.83
C ALA A 128 19.27 -0.21 7.32
N ASP A 129 19.33 -0.39 8.64
CA ASP A 129 19.35 -1.72 9.27
C ASP A 129 17.93 -2.36 9.28
N SER A 130 16.90 -1.56 9.53
CA SER A 130 15.55 -2.07 9.75
C SER A 130 14.79 -2.39 8.46
N ILE A 131 15.22 -1.90 7.29
CA ILE A 131 14.60 -2.27 6.01
C ILE A 131 14.63 -3.79 5.79
N ASP A 132 15.64 -4.48 6.33
CA ASP A 132 15.79 -5.93 6.28
C ASP A 132 14.67 -6.69 7.01
N MET A 133 13.90 -6.02 7.90
CA MET A 133 12.71 -6.60 8.54
C MET A 133 11.61 -6.91 7.53
N TYR A 134 11.55 -6.15 6.44
CA TYR A 134 10.54 -6.19 5.40
C TYR A 134 10.94 -7.03 4.18
N ILE A 135 12.12 -7.64 4.20
CA ILE A 135 12.66 -8.43 3.09
C ILE A 135 12.67 -9.91 3.48
N VAL A 136 12.05 -10.76 2.65
CA VAL A 136 12.20 -12.21 2.71
C VAL A 136 13.08 -12.65 1.55
N ASN A 137 14.15 -13.45 1.81
CA ASN A 137 15.10 -13.90 0.80
C ASN A 137 14.55 -15.05 -0.07
N GLN A 138 13.32 -14.90 -0.53
CA GLN A 138 12.60 -15.84 -1.39
C GLN A 138 11.48 -15.08 -2.11
N THR A 139 11.17 -15.43 -3.36
CA THR A 139 10.00 -14.91 -4.08
C THR A 139 8.73 -15.58 -3.58
N LEU A 140 7.75 -14.80 -3.16
CA LEU A 140 6.48 -15.24 -2.58
C LEU A 140 5.30 -14.64 -3.38
N PRO A 141 5.07 -15.05 -4.63
CA PRO A 141 3.84 -14.68 -5.34
C PRO A 141 2.63 -15.33 -4.67
N ASN A 142 1.44 -14.79 -4.92
CA ASN A 142 0.21 -15.19 -4.21
C ASN A 142 -0.10 -16.69 -4.30
N ASP A 143 0.26 -17.35 -5.41
CA ASP A 143 0.05 -18.77 -5.65
C ASP A 143 0.92 -19.71 -4.78
N LEU A 144 1.99 -19.19 -4.21
CA LEU A 144 2.84 -19.91 -3.24
C LEU A 144 2.43 -19.71 -1.78
N LEU A 145 1.46 -18.82 -1.51
CA LEU A 145 1.03 -18.51 -0.15
C LEU A 145 -0.11 -19.42 0.30
N THR A 146 -0.11 -19.75 1.59
CA THR A 146 -1.11 -20.63 2.21
C THR A 146 -2.06 -19.84 3.11
N GLU A 147 -3.25 -20.36 3.35
CA GLU A 147 -4.26 -19.72 4.20
C GLU A 147 -3.81 -19.70 5.67
N ASN A 148 -3.30 -20.81 6.18
CA ASN A 148 -2.80 -20.89 7.56
C ASN A 148 -1.50 -20.12 7.79
N GLY A 149 -0.87 -19.64 6.73
CA GLY A 149 0.41 -18.96 6.76
C GLY A 149 1.60 -19.90 6.80
N THR A 150 2.69 -19.43 6.23
CA THR A 150 3.98 -20.14 6.25
C THR A 150 5.03 -19.26 6.91
N LYS A 151 5.84 -19.87 7.75
CA LYS A 151 6.93 -19.19 8.46
C LYS A 151 8.16 -19.09 7.56
N TYR A 152 8.71 -17.88 7.47
CA TYR A 152 9.92 -17.57 6.73
C TYR A 152 10.93 -16.87 7.63
N LYS A 153 12.18 -16.74 7.17
CA LYS A 153 13.17 -15.84 7.75
C LYS A 153 13.24 -14.56 6.92
N ASN A 154 13.13 -13.42 7.58
CA ASN A 154 13.44 -12.14 6.93
C ASN A 154 14.96 -11.95 6.79
N ALA A 155 15.38 -10.89 6.10
CA ALA A 155 16.80 -10.61 5.86
C ALA A 155 17.60 -10.32 7.16
N LYS A 156 16.92 -10.01 8.28
CA LYS A 156 17.53 -9.93 9.63
C LYS A 156 17.63 -11.29 10.34
N GLY A 157 17.19 -12.38 9.70
CA GLY A 157 17.14 -13.71 10.31
C GLY A 157 16.02 -13.93 11.34
N LYS A 158 15.07 -12.98 11.46
CA LYS A 158 13.91 -13.10 12.33
C LYS A 158 12.79 -13.85 11.65
N ASP A 159 11.98 -14.56 12.45
CA ASP A 159 10.79 -15.23 11.95
C ASP A 159 9.70 -14.23 11.58
N VAL A 160 9.12 -14.45 10.43
CA VAL A 160 7.91 -13.79 9.93
C VAL A 160 6.96 -14.85 9.41
N VAL A 161 5.66 -14.55 9.39
CA VAL A 161 4.64 -15.42 8.79
C VAL A 161 3.95 -14.66 7.67
N VAL A 162 3.79 -15.31 6.52
CA VAL A 162 3.04 -14.76 5.39
C VAL A 162 1.87 -15.69 5.10
N SER A 163 0.67 -15.14 5.02
CA SER A 163 -0.56 -15.88 4.73
C SER A 163 -1.35 -15.22 3.60
N TYR A 164 -2.25 -16.01 2.97
CA TYR A 164 -3.16 -15.55 1.92
C TYR A 164 -4.55 -16.07 2.23
N GLU A 165 -5.31 -15.30 2.97
CA GLU A 165 -6.53 -15.70 3.66
C GLU A 165 -7.77 -15.22 2.93
N PRO A 166 -8.85 -16.05 2.87
CA PRO A 166 -10.14 -15.59 2.37
C PRO A 166 -10.74 -14.55 3.32
N THR A 167 -11.52 -13.62 2.78
CA THR A 167 -12.23 -12.62 3.59
C THR A 167 -13.72 -12.57 3.23
N ASP A 168 -14.54 -12.32 4.24
CA ASP A 168 -15.98 -12.04 4.12
C ASP A 168 -16.27 -10.54 4.35
N ASP A 169 -15.24 -9.70 4.43
CA ASP A 169 -15.40 -8.25 4.62
C ASP A 169 -15.76 -7.57 3.29
N PRO A 170 -16.95 -6.94 3.17
CA PRO A 170 -17.36 -6.22 1.97
C PRO A 170 -16.41 -5.07 1.60
N ASN A 171 -15.75 -4.44 2.60
CA ASN A 171 -14.77 -3.38 2.34
C ASN A 171 -13.48 -3.90 1.69
N LEU A 172 -13.27 -5.21 1.73
CA LEU A 172 -12.14 -5.90 1.08
C LEU A 172 -12.56 -6.63 -0.20
N GLY A 173 -13.73 -6.29 -0.74
CA GLY A 173 -14.22 -6.79 -2.02
C GLY A 173 -15.09 -8.04 -1.93
N TYR A 174 -15.48 -8.50 -0.73
CA TYR A 174 -16.43 -9.58 -0.59
C TYR A 174 -17.81 -9.18 -1.11
N ASN A 175 -18.42 -10.06 -1.87
CA ASN A 175 -19.79 -9.91 -2.37
C ASN A 175 -20.52 -11.26 -2.18
N GLU A 176 -21.63 -11.25 -1.45
CA GLU A 176 -22.44 -12.45 -1.19
C GLU A 176 -22.96 -13.12 -2.47
N ALA A 177 -23.13 -12.35 -3.55
CA ALA A 177 -23.52 -12.89 -4.85
C ALA A 177 -22.39 -13.60 -5.60
N SER A 178 -21.13 -13.52 -5.11
CA SER A 178 -19.98 -14.19 -5.70
C SER A 178 -19.75 -15.55 -5.03
N SER A 179 -19.52 -16.57 -5.84
CA SER A 179 -19.10 -17.89 -5.36
C SER A 179 -17.63 -17.93 -4.92
N VAL A 180 -16.86 -16.88 -5.21
CA VAL A 180 -15.44 -16.80 -4.92
C VAL A 180 -15.19 -15.72 -3.85
N ARG A 181 -14.57 -16.12 -2.73
CA ARG A 181 -14.14 -15.18 -1.70
C ARG A 181 -12.86 -14.47 -2.12
N PRO A 182 -12.79 -13.15 -2.00
CA PRO A 182 -11.53 -12.43 -2.11
C PRO A 182 -10.51 -12.96 -1.10
N ARG A 183 -9.25 -12.93 -1.47
CA ARG A 183 -8.15 -13.37 -0.59
C ARG A 183 -7.19 -12.21 -0.37
N ILE A 184 -6.74 -12.08 0.87
CA ILE A 184 -5.90 -10.98 1.33
C ILE A 184 -4.57 -11.56 1.82
N VAL A 185 -3.47 -10.94 1.40
CA VAL A 185 -2.15 -11.26 1.93
C VAL A 185 -1.96 -10.54 3.26
N TYR A 186 -1.41 -11.26 4.24
CA TYR A 186 -0.97 -10.71 5.52
C TYR A 186 0.51 -11.02 5.76
N PHE A 187 1.20 -10.04 6.32
CA PHE A 187 2.57 -10.14 6.78
C PHE A 187 2.60 -9.98 8.29
N SER A 188 3.09 -10.99 8.99
CA SER A 188 3.19 -11.00 10.45
C SER A 188 4.66 -11.01 10.88
N TYR A 189 5.09 -9.95 11.56
CA TYR A 189 6.40 -9.90 12.19
C TYR A 189 6.33 -10.47 13.60
N LEU A 190 7.17 -11.45 13.91
CA LEU A 190 7.17 -12.14 15.20
C LEU A 190 8.17 -11.53 16.16
N PHE A 191 7.72 -11.21 17.38
CA PHE A 191 8.57 -10.80 18.50
C PHE A 191 8.99 -11.99 19.35
N GLN A 192 8.17 -13.03 19.36
CA GLN A 192 8.37 -14.29 20.09
C GLN A 192 8.23 -15.48 19.15
N ALA A 193 8.72 -16.62 19.57
CA ALA A 193 8.51 -17.86 18.83
C ALA A 193 7.01 -18.17 18.72
N LEU A 194 6.55 -18.44 17.50
CA LEU A 194 5.20 -18.92 17.26
C LEU A 194 5.10 -20.38 17.70
N GLY A 195 4.05 -20.71 18.48
CA GLY A 195 3.74 -22.08 18.85
C GLY A 195 3.43 -22.96 17.63
N ASN A 196 3.50 -24.27 17.80
CA ASN A 196 3.15 -25.20 16.74
C ASN A 196 1.66 -25.11 16.43
N ASN A 197 1.32 -25.18 15.12
CA ASN A 197 -0.07 -25.20 14.63
C ASN A 197 -0.90 -23.95 14.98
N VAL A 198 -0.27 -22.83 15.26
CA VAL A 198 -0.98 -21.54 15.41
C VAL A 198 -1.20 -20.96 14.02
N PRO A 199 -2.45 -20.78 13.57
CA PRO A 199 -2.74 -20.17 12.28
C PRO A 199 -2.32 -18.68 12.29
N ALA A 200 -2.00 -18.15 11.10
CA ALA A 200 -1.55 -16.76 10.95
C ALA A 200 -2.60 -15.76 11.44
N SER A 201 -3.90 -16.09 11.33
CA SER A 201 -5.02 -15.27 11.82
C SER A 201 -4.95 -14.99 13.33
N ASP A 202 -4.37 -15.89 14.10
CA ASP A 202 -4.33 -15.83 15.56
C ASP A 202 -3.06 -15.12 16.09
N ILE A 203 -2.19 -14.64 15.19
CA ILE A 203 -1.00 -13.90 15.59
C ILE A 203 -1.40 -12.52 16.07
N VAL A 204 -1.33 -12.31 17.38
CA VAL A 204 -1.60 -11.06 18.07
C VAL A 204 -0.48 -10.75 19.06
N LEU A 205 -0.46 -9.53 19.61
CA LEU A 205 0.45 -9.17 20.69
C LEU A 205 0.23 -10.08 21.92
N PRO A 206 1.29 -10.48 22.64
CA PRO A 206 2.68 -10.06 22.47
C PRO A 206 3.49 -10.90 21.47
N VAL A 207 2.90 -11.90 20.83
CA VAL A 207 3.61 -12.85 19.94
C VAL A 207 4.12 -12.17 18.69
N GLY A 208 3.29 -11.34 18.05
CA GLY A 208 3.66 -10.64 16.84
C GLY A 208 2.69 -9.51 16.47
N ILE A 209 2.99 -8.82 15.39
CA ILE A 209 2.10 -7.85 14.74
C ILE A 209 1.78 -8.39 13.34
N ARG A 210 0.49 -8.59 13.11
CA ARG A 210 -0.07 -9.00 11.81
C ARG A 210 -0.52 -7.76 11.04
N THR A 211 0.05 -7.55 9.87
CA THR A 211 -0.21 -6.39 9.00
C THR A 211 -0.85 -6.86 7.71
N ARG A 212 -1.97 -6.24 7.34
CA ARG A 212 -2.62 -6.48 6.06
C ARG A 212 -1.80 -5.87 4.91
N VAL A 213 -1.81 -6.54 3.77
CA VAL A 213 -1.31 -6.03 2.51
C VAL A 213 -2.46 -5.36 1.74
N GLN A 214 -2.24 -4.15 1.23
CA GLN A 214 -3.24 -3.44 0.42
C GLN A 214 -3.07 -3.67 -1.08
N THR A 215 -1.84 -3.87 -1.55
CA THR A 215 -1.54 -4.24 -2.94
C THR A 215 -0.60 -5.43 -2.92
N SER A 216 -0.99 -6.54 -3.53
CA SER A 216 -0.22 -7.77 -3.50
C SER A 216 0.25 -8.21 -4.89
N ASN A 217 1.33 -9.02 -4.90
CA ASN A 217 1.78 -9.76 -6.07
C ASN A 217 2.31 -8.90 -7.23
N ALA A 218 2.92 -7.74 -6.96
CA ALA A 218 3.64 -6.99 -7.98
C ALA A 218 4.96 -7.72 -8.29
N GLN A 219 4.99 -8.46 -9.41
CA GLN A 219 6.14 -9.27 -9.83
C GLN A 219 7.10 -8.42 -10.69
N THR A 220 8.05 -7.80 -10.04
CA THR A 220 9.09 -6.97 -10.66
C THR A 220 10.20 -7.81 -11.26
N THR A 221 11.13 -7.19 -11.98
CA THR A 221 12.30 -7.90 -12.55
C THR A 221 13.27 -8.37 -11.47
N THR A 222 13.18 -7.90 -10.24
CA THR A 222 14.08 -8.25 -9.13
C THR A 222 13.43 -9.15 -8.08
N GLY A 223 12.10 -9.19 -8.01
CA GLY A 223 11.39 -10.00 -7.02
C GLY A 223 9.90 -9.72 -6.97
N VAL A 224 9.27 -10.04 -5.86
CA VAL A 224 7.85 -9.77 -5.61
C VAL A 224 7.70 -8.64 -4.60
N VAL A 225 6.75 -7.73 -4.84
CA VAL A 225 6.42 -6.66 -3.90
C VAL A 225 4.98 -6.84 -3.40
N HIS A 226 4.83 -6.73 -2.10
CA HIS A 226 3.55 -6.62 -1.41
C HIS A 226 3.55 -5.30 -0.63
N VAL A 227 2.59 -4.41 -0.88
CA VAL A 227 2.50 -3.12 -0.20
C VAL A 227 1.69 -3.25 1.07
N LEU A 228 2.27 -2.88 2.20
CA LEU A 228 1.57 -2.87 3.49
C LEU A 228 0.45 -1.82 3.50
N ASN A 229 -0.57 -2.04 4.29
CA ASN A 229 -1.67 -1.11 4.38
C ASN A 229 -1.32 0.08 5.30
N ASN A 230 -2.02 1.19 5.10
CA ASN A 230 -1.74 2.49 5.74
C ASN A 230 -1.92 2.51 7.27
N SER A 231 -2.34 1.41 7.90
CA SER A 231 -2.42 1.30 9.37
C SER A 231 -1.14 0.75 10.01
N HIS A 232 -0.18 0.31 9.21
CA HIS A 232 1.11 -0.14 9.70
C HIS A 232 1.89 1.03 10.35
N ILE A 233 2.74 0.71 11.33
CA ILE A 233 3.68 1.66 11.92
C ILE A 233 5.09 1.18 11.59
N LEU A 234 5.87 2.04 10.95
CA LEU A 234 7.23 1.70 10.53
C LEU A 234 8.03 1.08 11.68
N PHE A 235 8.86 0.08 11.40
CA PHE A 235 9.64 -0.72 12.34
C PHE A 235 8.81 -1.59 13.30
N PHE A 236 7.52 -1.81 13.04
CA PHE A 236 6.60 -2.46 13.99
C PHE A 236 6.67 -1.79 15.37
N TYR A 237 6.83 -0.47 15.36
CA TYR A 237 6.97 0.35 16.56
C TYR A 237 5.69 0.31 17.41
N ARG A 238 5.88 0.30 18.76
CA ARG A 238 4.82 0.17 19.79
C ARG A 238 4.95 1.28 20.83
#